data_ec4442a590656b174a5af4e7d8c77654
#
_entry.id   ec4442a590656b174a5af4e7d8c77654
#
_cell.length_a   1.000
_cell.length_b   1.000
_cell.length_c   1.000
_cell.angle_alpha   90.00
_cell.angle_beta   90.00
_cell.angle_gamma   90.00
#
_symmetry.space_group_name_H-M   'P 1'
#
loop_
_entity.id
_entity.type
_entity.pdbx_description
1 polymer ?
#
loop_
_entity_poly.entity_id
_entity_poly.type
_entity_poly.pdbx_seq_one_letter_code
_entity_poly.pdbx_strand_id
1 'polypeptide(L)'
;MNQIAYALNLAVVLCELGFETERERCVHRAQEWLMRLAAEGRSACHWQVDQNGYCAIGQALAVHDQQLGIAPQAEIRKADSILKARIAKGDVIRVSERN
;
A
#
# COMPACT_ATOMS: atom_id res chain seq x y z
N MET A 1 0.44 1.16 -12.18
CA MET A 1 0.72 0.76 -10.79
C MET A 1 -0.28 -0.28 -10.35
N ASN A 2 0.21 -1.28 -9.64
CA ASN A 2 -0.62 -2.35 -9.11
C ASN A 2 -1.64 -1.78 -8.11
N GLN A 3 -2.86 -2.31 -8.13
CA GLN A 3 -3.92 -1.79 -7.26
C GLN A 3 -3.59 -1.96 -5.77
N ILE A 4 -2.96 -3.06 -5.42
CA ILE A 4 -2.58 -3.28 -4.02
C ILE A 4 -1.50 -2.28 -3.62
N ALA A 5 -0.52 -2.04 -4.49
CA ALA A 5 0.52 -1.06 -4.21
C ALA A 5 -0.07 0.32 -4.06
N TYR A 6 -1.03 0.67 -4.90
CA TYR A 6 -1.69 1.97 -4.79
C TYR A 6 -2.40 2.11 -3.46
N ALA A 7 -3.14 1.07 -3.07
CA ALA A 7 -3.87 1.10 -1.80
C ALA A 7 -2.92 1.25 -0.61
N LEU A 8 -1.79 0.54 -0.63
CA LEU A 8 -0.84 0.63 0.47
C LEU A 8 -0.18 1.99 0.51
N ASN A 9 0.16 2.55 -0.65
CA ASN A 9 0.75 3.89 -0.69
C ASN A 9 -0.24 4.93 -0.21
N LEU A 10 -1.50 4.79 -0.57
CA LEU A 10 -2.54 5.71 -0.10
C LEU A 10 -2.72 5.57 1.41
N ALA A 11 -2.65 4.36 1.92
CA ALA A 11 -2.77 4.14 3.35
C ALA A 11 -1.65 4.84 4.12
N VAL A 12 -0.44 4.86 3.58
CA VAL A 12 0.67 5.58 4.21
C VAL A 12 0.34 7.07 4.30
N VAL A 13 -0.15 7.64 3.22
CA VAL A 13 -0.49 9.06 3.22
C VAL A 13 -1.60 9.33 4.23
N LEU A 14 -2.61 8.48 4.30
CA LEU A 14 -3.68 8.67 5.27
C LEU A 14 -3.17 8.56 6.70
N CYS A 15 -2.23 7.66 6.96
CA CYS A 15 -1.60 7.59 8.28
C CYS A 15 -0.88 8.90 8.61
N GLU A 16 -0.18 9.46 7.62
CA GLU A 16 0.51 10.73 7.81
C GLU A 16 -0.46 11.87 8.09
N LEU A 17 -1.66 11.77 7.56
CA LEU A 17 -2.69 12.77 7.79
C LEU A 17 -3.44 12.57 9.11
N GLY A 18 -3.10 11.52 9.84
CA GLY A 18 -3.67 11.32 11.16
C GLY A 18 -4.68 10.18 11.27
N PHE A 19 -4.91 9.43 10.22
CA PHE A 19 -5.91 8.37 10.25
C PHE A 19 -5.21 7.03 10.45
N GLU A 20 -5.42 6.40 11.61
CA GLU A 20 -4.81 5.13 11.98
C GLU A 20 -3.29 5.23 12.00
N THR A 21 -2.77 6.34 12.51
CA THR A 21 -1.34 6.61 12.51
C THR A 21 -0.56 5.53 13.25
N GLU A 22 -1.12 4.99 14.31
CA GLU A 22 -0.44 3.97 15.09
C GLU A 22 -0.28 2.66 14.30
N ARG A 23 -0.96 2.53 13.16
CA ARG A 23 -0.87 1.33 12.34
C ARG A 23 0.04 1.53 11.13
N GLU A 24 0.74 2.65 11.08
CA GLU A 24 1.57 2.95 9.91
C GLU A 24 2.66 1.90 9.70
N ARG A 25 3.23 1.39 10.78
CA ARG A 25 4.25 0.36 10.69
C ARG A 25 3.71 -0.90 10.02
N CYS A 26 2.46 -1.23 10.30
CA CYS A 26 1.80 -2.37 9.66
C CYS A 26 1.74 -2.19 8.16
N VAL A 27 1.41 -0.98 7.72
CA VAL A 27 1.32 -0.70 6.29
C VAL A 27 2.71 -0.77 5.64
N HIS A 28 3.73 -0.22 6.28
CA HIS A 28 5.09 -0.26 5.73
C HIS A 28 5.59 -1.70 5.62
N ARG A 29 5.27 -2.54 6.61
CA ARG A 29 5.65 -3.94 6.54
C ARG A 29 5.00 -4.62 5.34
N ALA A 30 3.74 -4.30 5.07
CA ALA A 30 3.06 -4.87 3.92
C ALA A 30 3.69 -4.41 2.61
N GLN A 31 4.11 -3.14 2.54
CA GLN A 31 4.79 -2.64 1.37
C GLN A 31 6.08 -3.41 1.10
N GLU A 32 6.84 -3.69 2.15
CA GLU A 32 8.07 -4.46 1.99
C GLU A 32 7.78 -5.87 1.48
N TRP A 33 6.76 -6.51 2.04
CA TRP A 33 6.39 -7.83 1.58
C TRP A 33 5.94 -7.83 0.13
N LEU A 34 5.15 -6.83 -0.24
CA LEU A 34 4.65 -6.74 -1.61
C LEU A 34 5.80 -6.59 -2.60
N MET A 35 6.78 -5.75 -2.28
CA MET A 35 7.92 -5.58 -3.16
C MET A 35 8.74 -6.84 -3.26
N ARG A 36 8.90 -7.57 -2.15
CA ARG A 36 9.63 -8.82 -2.17
C ARG A 36 8.91 -9.86 -3.01
N LEU A 37 7.60 -9.98 -2.84
CA LEU A 37 6.83 -10.93 -3.61
C LEU A 37 6.86 -10.62 -5.09
N ALA A 38 6.80 -9.33 -5.43
CA ALA A 38 6.86 -8.93 -6.82
C ALA A 38 8.20 -9.30 -7.44
N ALA A 39 9.27 -9.12 -6.69
CA ALA A 39 10.59 -9.44 -7.20
C ALA A 39 10.77 -10.94 -7.38
N GLU A 40 10.23 -11.74 -6.47
CA GLU A 40 10.40 -13.18 -6.53
C GLU A 40 9.46 -13.86 -7.49
N GLY A 41 8.29 -13.29 -7.65
CA GLY A 41 7.25 -13.95 -8.42
C GLY A 41 7.17 -13.54 -9.85
N ARG A 42 8.09 -12.67 -10.29
CA ARG A 42 7.89 -12.10 -11.58
C ARG A 42 7.97 -13.14 -12.69
N SER A 43 8.65 -14.21 -12.50
CA SER A 43 8.70 -15.19 -13.52
C SER A 43 7.70 -16.27 -13.31
N ALA A 44 7.01 -16.28 -12.23
CA ALA A 44 6.27 -17.43 -11.94
C ALA A 44 4.88 -17.13 -11.85
N CYS A 45 4.21 -17.73 -12.54
CA CYS A 45 2.89 -17.69 -12.34
C CYS A 45 2.57 -18.22 -11.00
N HIS A 46 3.51 -18.53 -10.19
CA HIS A 46 3.12 -18.98 -8.93
C HIS A 46 3.54 -18.00 -7.94
N TRP A 47 2.66 -17.29 -7.49
CA TRP A 47 2.80 -16.53 -6.31
C TRP A 47 2.62 -17.46 -5.19
N GLN A 48 3.66 -18.18 -4.90
CA GLN A 48 3.65 -18.96 -3.72
C GLN A 48 3.83 -18.03 -2.60
N VAL A 49 2.78 -17.55 -2.09
CA VAL A 49 2.82 -16.52 -1.12
C VAL A 49 3.25 -17.09 0.20
N ASP A 50 4.32 -16.61 0.73
CA ASP A 50 4.67 -16.85 2.11
C ASP A 50 3.48 -16.41 2.93
N GLN A 51 3.05 -17.27 3.83
CA GLN A 51 1.88 -16.99 4.62
C GLN A 51 2.06 -15.72 5.45
N ASN A 52 3.26 -15.45 5.91
CA ASN A 52 3.53 -14.23 6.69
C ASN A 52 3.31 -12.99 5.85
N GLY A 53 3.74 -13.03 4.60
CA GLY A 53 3.54 -11.91 3.70
C GLY A 53 2.07 -11.70 3.36
N TYR A 54 1.37 -12.80 3.16
CA TYR A 54 -0.04 -12.73 2.86
C TYR A 54 -0.81 -12.10 4.03
N CYS A 55 -0.49 -12.51 5.25
CA CYS A 55 -1.12 -11.95 6.43
C CYS A 55 -0.78 -10.48 6.60
N ALA A 56 0.48 -10.11 6.37
CA ALA A 56 0.89 -8.71 6.51
C ALA A 56 0.15 -7.81 5.54
N ILE A 57 0.03 -8.25 4.30
CA ILE A 57 -0.68 -7.46 3.29
C ILE A 57 -2.16 -7.39 3.65
N GLY A 58 -2.75 -8.51 4.07
CA GLY A 58 -4.15 -8.53 4.47
C GLY A 58 -4.44 -7.58 5.62
N GLN A 59 -3.56 -7.56 6.61
CA GLN A 59 -3.73 -6.66 7.75
C GLN A 59 -3.66 -5.20 7.32
N ALA A 60 -2.74 -4.87 6.43
CA ALA A 60 -2.60 -3.50 5.96
C ALA A 60 -3.80 -3.08 5.13
N LEU A 61 -4.35 -3.98 4.32
CA LEU A 61 -5.56 -3.67 3.57
C LEU A 61 -6.75 -3.45 4.49
N ALA A 62 -6.80 -4.17 5.61
CA ALA A 62 -7.84 -3.94 6.60
C ALA A 62 -7.68 -2.58 7.27
N VAL A 63 -6.45 -2.15 7.53
CA VAL A 63 -6.20 -0.80 8.04
C VAL A 63 -6.70 0.23 7.05
N HIS A 64 -6.37 0.05 5.78
CA HIS A 64 -6.81 0.99 4.75
C HIS A 64 -8.33 1.05 4.68
N ASP A 65 -8.97 -0.09 4.78
CA ASP A 65 -10.42 -0.17 4.75
C ASP A 65 -11.02 0.64 5.92
N GLN A 66 -10.42 0.54 7.09
CA GLN A 66 -10.85 1.33 8.24
C GLN A 66 -10.63 2.82 8.01
N GLN A 67 -9.50 3.18 7.40
CA GLN A 67 -9.22 4.57 7.09
C GLN A 67 -10.31 5.15 6.20
N LEU A 68 -10.72 4.39 5.19
CA LEU A 68 -11.75 4.85 4.27
C LEU A 68 -13.09 5.04 4.97
N GLY A 69 -13.32 4.30 6.05
CA GLY A 69 -14.54 4.43 6.81
C GLY A 69 -14.57 5.60 7.77
N ILE A 70 -13.40 6.07 8.21
CA ILE A 70 -13.36 7.14 9.21
C ILE A 70 -12.90 8.48 8.64
N ALA A 71 -12.18 8.49 7.53
CA ALA A 71 -11.67 9.73 6.98
C ALA A 71 -12.75 10.45 6.19
N PRO A 72 -12.89 11.77 6.40
CA PRO A 72 -13.81 12.53 5.56
C PRO A 72 -13.37 12.45 4.10
N GLN A 73 -14.34 12.55 3.22
CA GLN A 73 -14.06 12.42 1.79
C GLN A 73 -13.06 13.47 1.31
N ALA A 74 -13.12 14.68 1.87
CA ALA A 74 -12.19 15.72 1.51
C ALA A 74 -10.74 15.33 1.86
N GLU A 75 -10.56 14.63 2.98
CA GLU A 75 -9.23 14.19 3.38
C GLU A 75 -8.75 13.04 2.51
N ILE A 76 -9.64 12.18 2.07
CA ILE A 76 -9.29 11.11 1.15
C ILE A 76 -8.83 11.70 -0.18
N ARG A 77 -9.52 12.71 -0.68
CA ARG A 77 -9.10 13.38 -1.91
C ARG A 77 -7.76 14.07 -1.75
N LYS A 78 -7.55 14.68 -0.57
CA LYS A 78 -6.27 15.33 -0.29
C LYS A 78 -5.15 14.29 -0.30
N ALA A 79 -5.38 13.15 0.34
CA ALA A 79 -4.40 12.07 0.35
C ALA A 79 -4.11 11.58 -1.06
N ASP A 80 -5.12 11.44 -1.88
CA ASP A 80 -4.95 10.99 -3.25
C ASP A 80 -4.11 11.99 -4.05
N SER A 81 -4.35 13.28 -3.84
CA SER A 81 -3.57 14.32 -4.52
C SER A 81 -2.10 14.27 -4.08
N ILE A 82 -1.86 14.08 -2.79
CA ILE A 82 -0.50 13.95 -2.29
C ILE A 82 0.17 12.73 -2.90
N LEU A 83 -0.56 11.63 -2.96
CA LEU A 83 -0.01 10.40 -3.52
C LEU A 83 0.35 10.59 -4.99
N LYS A 84 -0.53 11.23 -5.75
CA LYS A 84 -0.24 11.47 -7.17
C LYS A 84 0.99 12.32 -7.37
N ALA A 85 1.20 13.30 -6.50
CA ALA A 85 2.40 14.11 -6.54
C ALA A 85 3.64 13.28 -6.25
N ARG A 86 3.55 12.37 -5.30
CA ARG A 86 4.67 11.50 -4.97
C ARG A 86 4.97 10.52 -6.08
N ILE A 87 3.94 10.02 -6.74
CA ILE A 87 4.12 9.13 -7.89
C ILE A 87 4.88 9.88 -8.99
N ALA A 88 4.51 11.11 -9.24
CA ALA A 88 5.17 11.90 -10.27
C ALA A 88 6.65 12.12 -9.95
N LYS A 89 7.00 12.16 -8.67
CA LYS A 89 8.39 12.31 -8.26
C LYS A 89 9.12 10.98 -8.10
N GLY A 90 8.42 9.87 -8.26
CA GLY A 90 9.03 8.57 -8.04
C GLY A 90 9.22 8.22 -6.58
N ASP A 91 8.50 8.87 -5.69
CA ASP A 91 8.70 8.74 -4.24
C ASP A 91 7.64 7.83 -3.62
N VAL A 92 7.42 6.67 -4.22
CA VAL A 92 6.49 5.67 -3.71
C VAL A 92 6.99 4.31 -4.13
N ILE A 93 6.47 3.27 -3.51
CA ILE A 93 6.79 1.93 -3.99
C ILE A 93 6.07 1.71 -5.31
N ARG A 94 6.71 0.99 -6.19
CA ARG A 94 6.12 0.62 -7.46
C ARG A 94 6.35 -0.85 -7.73
N VAL A 95 5.29 -1.52 -8.09
CA VAL A 95 5.39 -2.89 -8.52
C VAL A 95 5.33 -2.87 -10.03
N SER A 96 6.43 -3.29 -10.66
CA SER A 96 6.50 -3.29 -12.11
C SER A 96 5.51 -4.28 -12.67
N GLU A 97 4.75 -3.86 -13.61
CA GLU A 97 3.78 -4.72 -14.23
C GLU A 97 4.16 -5.08 -15.63
N ARG A 98 5.24 -4.52 -16.12
CA ARG A 98 5.66 -4.92 -17.37
C ARG A 98 6.59 -5.96 -17.22
N ASN A 99 6.51 -6.63 -17.64
CA ASN A 99 7.28 -7.63 -17.57
C ASN A 99 7.92 -7.91 -17.73
#